data_a3c3b1eb15662025d543f0e4db26060a
#
_entry.id   a3c3b1eb15662025d543f0e4db26060a
#
_cell.length_a   1.000
_cell.length_b   1.000
_cell.length_c   1.000
_cell.angle_alpha   90.00
_cell.angle_beta   90.00
_cell.angle_gamma   90.00
#
_symmetry.space_group_name_H-M   'P 1'
#
loop_
_entity.id
_entity.type
_entity.pdbx_description
1 polymer ?
#
loop_
_entity_poly.entity_id
_entity_poly.type
_entity_poly.pdbx_seq_one_letter_code
_entity_poly.pdbx_strand_id
1 'polypeptide(L)'
;MRKSIYILALILAAINLRPIITSVASMLGILQSELGINALTASLLTTLPVLCMGLFAPVAAWLSQRYGLERSLYISLLLITLATALRGIDRSVSLLMVTALAGGVGISFAGPLLSSFIKKYFPARPGMVSIYSVSMTIGAALASGLTLPIYTQSQHNLPLTLSTWALPGVAALVVWTAMLRNKRTAANGSNRLKLPFGNKKAIQFTLFFGFMASMFYALTAWISPIALSFGYSPQEAAMMLTAFTLIQIPVSLLIPGLVRRLGRIKLLLVGCSMMELIGLGLLLWPVPMLPAVLLLGIGAGGLFPLGLMLPVMETRSPEEAGTWAAMSQMGGYTMGALGPLFIGWIYDLSGHYNASITAMLVIVLLMMGVQLSISIKSQKGLS
;
A
#
# COMPACT_ATOMS: atom_id res chain seq x y z
N MET A 1 0.69 -26.10 -14.44
CA MET A 1 0.74 -24.73 -15.05
C MET A 1 2.17 -24.21 -15.03
N ARG A 2 2.61 -23.48 -16.08
CA ARG A 2 3.97 -22.91 -16.16
C ARG A 2 4.13 -21.83 -15.06
N LYS A 3 5.30 -21.78 -14.40
CA LYS A 3 5.61 -20.79 -13.34
C LYS A 3 5.35 -19.35 -13.79
N SER A 4 5.50 -19.07 -15.08
CA SER A 4 5.24 -17.76 -15.70
C SER A 4 3.78 -17.27 -15.53
N ILE A 5 2.80 -18.17 -15.55
CA ILE A 5 1.39 -17.80 -15.34
C ILE A 5 1.13 -17.30 -13.91
N TYR A 6 1.77 -17.92 -12.88
CA TYR A 6 1.62 -17.47 -11.50
C TYR A 6 2.27 -16.10 -11.28
N ILE A 7 3.39 -15.81 -11.96
CA ILE A 7 4.05 -14.49 -11.92
C ILE A 7 3.15 -13.45 -12.59
N LEU A 8 2.62 -13.75 -13.78
CA LEU A 8 1.71 -12.84 -14.49
C LEU A 8 0.45 -12.56 -13.67
N ALA A 9 -0.15 -13.60 -13.06
CA ALA A 9 -1.31 -13.46 -12.20
C ALA A 9 -1.02 -12.57 -10.98
N LEU A 10 0.16 -12.71 -10.37
CA LEU A 10 0.61 -11.87 -9.26
C LEU A 10 0.76 -10.41 -9.69
N ILE A 11 1.44 -10.15 -10.82
CA ILE A 11 1.67 -8.80 -11.34
C ILE A 11 0.35 -8.12 -11.67
N LEU A 12 -0.53 -8.78 -12.42
CA LEU A 12 -1.82 -8.22 -12.81
C LEU A 12 -2.73 -7.97 -11.60
N ALA A 13 -2.75 -8.87 -10.61
CA ALA A 13 -3.49 -8.63 -9.37
C ALA A 13 -2.95 -7.40 -8.64
N ALA A 14 -1.62 -7.30 -8.49
CA ALA A 14 -0.98 -6.21 -7.75
C ALA A 14 -1.18 -4.84 -8.41
N ILE A 15 -1.07 -4.74 -9.73
CA ILE A 15 -1.29 -3.50 -10.48
C ILE A 15 -2.69 -2.93 -10.20
N ASN A 16 -3.70 -3.78 -10.00
CA ASN A 16 -5.08 -3.35 -9.79
C ASN A 16 -5.39 -2.84 -8.38
N LEU A 17 -4.50 -2.99 -7.41
CA LEU A 17 -4.79 -2.61 -6.02
C LEU A 17 -4.77 -1.11 -5.75
N ARG A 18 -4.16 -0.31 -6.60
CA ARG A 18 -3.97 1.13 -6.35
C ARG A 18 -4.76 2.05 -7.27
N PRO A 19 -5.02 1.74 -8.55
CA PRO A 19 -5.65 2.67 -9.50
C PRO A 19 -6.98 3.25 -9.02
N ILE A 20 -7.83 2.45 -8.36
CA ILE A 20 -9.12 2.91 -7.84
C ILE A 20 -9.00 4.06 -6.82
N ILE A 21 -7.86 4.15 -6.12
CA ILE A 21 -7.56 5.22 -5.15
C ILE A 21 -6.80 6.36 -5.83
N THR A 22 -5.72 6.02 -6.56
CA THR A 22 -4.78 7.01 -7.07
C THR A 22 -5.31 7.79 -8.26
N SER A 23 -6.21 7.21 -9.07
CA SER A 23 -6.93 7.95 -10.12
C SER A 23 -7.83 9.05 -9.56
N VAL A 24 -8.49 8.79 -8.44
CA VAL A 24 -9.31 9.80 -7.73
C VAL A 24 -8.42 10.86 -7.11
N ALA A 25 -7.34 10.44 -6.43
CA ALA A 25 -6.42 11.35 -5.78
C ALA A 25 -5.82 12.39 -6.74
N SER A 26 -5.47 11.98 -7.97
CA SER A 26 -4.92 12.88 -8.99
C SER A 26 -5.94 13.87 -9.56
N MET A 27 -7.23 13.66 -9.33
CA MET A 27 -8.32 14.48 -9.86
C MET A 27 -9.13 15.19 -8.78
N LEU A 28 -8.67 15.22 -7.52
CA LEU A 28 -9.46 15.77 -6.40
C LEU A 28 -9.93 17.21 -6.66
N GLY A 29 -9.10 18.09 -7.21
CA GLY A 29 -9.48 19.46 -7.53
C GLY A 29 -10.58 19.55 -8.61
N ILE A 30 -10.49 18.69 -9.64
CA ILE A 30 -11.51 18.62 -10.70
C ILE A 30 -12.82 18.05 -10.13
N LEU A 31 -12.73 17.02 -9.28
CA LEU A 31 -13.91 16.45 -8.61
C LEU A 31 -14.62 17.49 -7.73
N GLN A 32 -13.86 18.32 -7.01
CA GLN A 32 -14.43 19.40 -6.20
C GLN A 32 -15.16 20.41 -7.06
N SER A 33 -14.56 20.87 -8.16
CA SER A 33 -15.17 21.88 -9.05
C SER A 33 -16.35 21.32 -9.85
N GLU A 34 -16.24 20.10 -10.40
CA GLU A 34 -17.31 19.54 -11.24
C GLU A 34 -18.52 19.02 -10.44
N LEU A 35 -18.27 18.44 -9.26
CA LEU A 35 -19.33 17.85 -8.44
C LEU A 35 -19.83 18.80 -7.34
N GLY A 36 -19.24 19.99 -7.19
CA GLY A 36 -19.61 20.96 -6.16
C GLY A 36 -19.38 20.43 -4.74
N ILE A 37 -18.40 19.53 -4.53
CA ILE A 37 -18.13 18.91 -3.22
C ILE A 37 -17.05 19.69 -2.49
N ASN A 38 -17.18 19.73 -1.15
CA ASN A 38 -16.16 20.34 -0.30
C ASN A 38 -14.91 19.45 -0.17
N ALA A 39 -13.83 20.01 0.37
CA ALA A 39 -12.56 19.32 0.54
C ALA A 39 -12.67 18.06 1.43
N LEU A 40 -13.52 18.08 2.44
CA LEU A 40 -13.76 16.94 3.33
C LEU A 40 -14.35 15.76 2.54
N THR A 41 -15.41 15.99 1.76
CA THR A 41 -16.06 14.96 0.94
C THR A 41 -15.09 14.39 -0.11
N ALA A 42 -14.29 15.25 -0.75
CA ALA A 42 -13.26 14.84 -1.69
C ALA A 42 -12.20 13.97 -1.01
N SER A 43 -11.74 14.34 0.18
CA SER A 43 -10.77 13.56 0.97
C SER A 43 -11.30 12.18 1.37
N LEU A 44 -12.60 12.07 1.67
CA LEU A 44 -13.23 10.78 2.00
C LEU A 44 -13.13 9.78 0.85
N LEU A 45 -13.16 10.22 -0.41
CA LEU A 45 -13.03 9.32 -1.57
C LEU A 45 -11.70 8.58 -1.61
N THR A 46 -10.66 9.13 -1.03
CA THR A 46 -9.32 8.49 -0.93
C THR A 46 -9.09 7.84 0.43
N THR A 47 -9.66 8.36 1.50
CA THR A 47 -9.48 7.85 2.86
C THR A 47 -10.32 6.60 3.13
N LEU A 48 -11.58 6.55 2.65
CA LEU A 48 -12.46 5.40 2.85
C LEU A 48 -11.87 4.07 2.36
N PRO A 49 -11.28 3.97 1.16
CA PRO A 49 -10.62 2.73 0.75
C PRO A 49 -9.50 2.30 1.69
N VAL A 50 -8.70 3.24 2.21
CA VAL A 50 -7.60 2.94 3.14
C VAL A 50 -8.13 2.43 4.48
N LEU A 51 -9.20 3.04 5.00
CA LEU A 51 -9.88 2.56 6.20
C LEU A 51 -10.43 1.14 5.98
N CYS A 52 -11.05 0.88 4.82
CA CYS A 52 -11.53 -0.46 4.47
C CYS A 52 -10.37 -1.48 4.42
N MET A 53 -9.20 -1.08 3.89
CA MET A 53 -8.01 -1.94 3.86
C MET A 53 -7.59 -2.36 5.28
N GLY A 54 -7.76 -1.52 6.29
CA GLY A 54 -7.54 -1.87 7.69
C GLY A 54 -8.67 -2.75 8.24
N LEU A 55 -9.89 -2.25 8.23
CA LEU A 55 -11.02 -2.84 8.93
C LEU A 55 -11.42 -4.23 8.39
N PHE A 56 -11.35 -4.45 7.07
CA PHE A 56 -11.78 -5.68 6.43
C PHE A 56 -10.65 -6.68 6.14
N ALA A 57 -9.38 -6.35 6.38
CA ALA A 57 -8.26 -7.28 6.19
C ALA A 57 -8.44 -8.64 6.90
N PRO A 58 -8.99 -8.73 8.13
CA PRO A 58 -9.23 -10.02 8.79
C PRO A 58 -10.20 -10.93 8.05
N VAL A 59 -11.15 -10.36 7.29
CA VAL A 59 -12.14 -11.12 6.51
C VAL A 59 -11.47 -11.92 5.39
N ALA A 60 -10.30 -11.48 4.91
CA ALA A 60 -9.54 -12.19 3.88
C ALA A 60 -9.19 -13.63 4.30
N ALA A 61 -8.78 -13.82 5.56
CA ALA A 61 -8.45 -15.15 6.09
C ALA A 61 -9.69 -16.08 6.10
N TRP A 62 -10.84 -15.57 6.55
CA TRP A 62 -12.11 -16.30 6.53
C TRP A 62 -12.55 -16.66 5.10
N LEU A 63 -12.44 -15.69 4.18
CA LEU A 63 -12.79 -15.88 2.77
C LEU A 63 -11.95 -17.01 2.14
N SER A 64 -10.64 -17.02 2.42
CA SER A 64 -9.72 -18.03 1.94
C SER A 64 -10.03 -19.43 2.49
N GLN A 65 -10.41 -19.53 3.75
CA GLN A 65 -10.80 -20.80 4.35
C GLN A 65 -12.09 -21.36 3.76
N ARG A 66 -13.06 -20.48 3.45
CA ARG A 66 -14.39 -20.89 2.96
C ARG A 66 -14.37 -21.24 1.46
N TYR A 67 -13.72 -20.46 0.64
CA TYR A 67 -13.76 -20.57 -0.83
C TYR A 67 -12.45 -21.05 -1.45
N GLY A 68 -11.38 -21.12 -0.67
CA GLY A 68 -10.02 -21.37 -1.15
C GLY A 68 -9.31 -20.09 -1.62
N LEU A 69 -7.98 -20.12 -1.64
CA LEU A 69 -7.14 -18.95 -1.88
C LEU A 69 -7.40 -18.30 -3.25
N GLU A 70 -7.40 -19.11 -4.32
CA GLU A 70 -7.49 -18.63 -5.70
C GLU A 70 -8.85 -18.02 -6.00
N ARG A 71 -9.94 -18.64 -5.49
CA ARG A 71 -11.30 -18.10 -5.63
C ARG A 71 -11.49 -16.81 -4.85
N SER A 72 -10.92 -16.75 -3.65
CA SER A 72 -10.98 -15.55 -2.83
C SER A 72 -10.27 -14.37 -3.48
N LEU A 73 -9.10 -14.60 -4.09
CA LEU A 73 -8.40 -13.59 -4.90
C LEU A 73 -9.20 -13.19 -6.13
N TYR A 74 -9.82 -14.14 -6.82
CA TYR A 74 -10.71 -13.83 -7.94
C TYR A 74 -11.90 -12.96 -7.53
N ILE A 75 -12.57 -13.28 -6.41
CA ILE A 75 -13.66 -12.48 -5.84
C ILE A 75 -13.18 -11.07 -5.49
N SER A 76 -12.00 -10.94 -4.89
CA SER A 76 -11.40 -9.65 -4.57
C SER A 76 -11.15 -8.79 -5.81
N LEU A 77 -10.57 -9.38 -6.85
CA LEU A 77 -10.32 -8.70 -8.12
C LEU A 77 -11.62 -8.35 -8.85
N LEU A 78 -12.62 -9.23 -8.79
CA LEU A 78 -13.95 -8.98 -9.35
C LEU A 78 -14.60 -7.77 -8.67
N LEU A 79 -14.53 -7.70 -7.34
CA LEU A 79 -15.09 -6.59 -6.56
C LEU A 79 -14.39 -5.26 -6.90
N ILE A 80 -13.05 -5.25 -6.99
CA ILE A 80 -12.27 -4.06 -7.40
C ILE A 80 -12.66 -3.63 -8.81
N THR A 81 -12.71 -4.58 -9.75
CA THR A 81 -12.98 -4.31 -11.16
C THR A 81 -14.39 -3.77 -11.35
N LEU A 82 -15.40 -4.39 -10.73
CA LEU A 82 -16.78 -3.94 -10.78
C LEU A 82 -16.94 -2.56 -10.12
N ALA A 83 -16.36 -2.35 -8.94
CA ALA A 83 -16.40 -1.05 -8.28
C ALA A 83 -15.79 0.06 -9.16
N THR A 84 -14.69 -0.24 -9.87
CA THR A 84 -14.06 0.71 -10.77
C THR A 84 -14.90 0.93 -12.03
N ALA A 85 -15.46 -0.11 -12.63
CA ALA A 85 -16.29 -0.03 -13.82
C ALA A 85 -17.61 0.75 -13.58
N LEU A 86 -18.23 0.54 -12.40
CA LEU A 86 -19.47 1.22 -12.01
C LEU A 86 -19.31 2.75 -11.96
N ARG A 87 -18.12 3.29 -11.78
CA ARG A 87 -17.84 4.74 -11.86
C ARG A 87 -18.14 5.32 -13.24
N GLY A 88 -18.25 4.47 -14.27
CA GLY A 88 -18.61 4.87 -15.63
C GLY A 88 -20.10 5.15 -15.84
N ILE A 89 -20.97 4.86 -14.86
CA ILE A 89 -22.42 4.99 -15.03
C ILE A 89 -22.88 6.43 -14.86
N ASP A 90 -22.39 7.13 -13.84
CA ASP A 90 -22.89 8.44 -13.48
C ASP A 90 -21.81 9.30 -12.78
N ARG A 91 -22.05 10.63 -12.74
CA ARG A 91 -21.23 11.63 -12.03
C ARG A 91 -21.65 11.81 -10.56
N SER A 92 -22.40 10.88 -10.00
CA SER A 92 -22.93 10.96 -8.63
C SER A 92 -21.84 10.78 -7.57
N VAL A 93 -21.82 11.70 -6.60
CA VAL A 93 -20.94 11.61 -5.42
C VAL A 93 -21.22 10.35 -4.61
N SER A 94 -22.50 9.99 -4.46
CA SER A 94 -22.93 8.77 -3.76
C SER A 94 -22.37 7.52 -4.42
N LEU A 95 -22.40 7.44 -5.75
CA LEU A 95 -21.82 6.33 -6.50
C LEU A 95 -20.30 6.25 -6.31
N LEU A 96 -19.61 7.39 -6.34
CA LEU A 96 -18.16 7.44 -6.07
C LEU A 96 -17.83 6.96 -4.65
N MET A 97 -18.61 7.34 -3.64
CA MET A 97 -18.44 6.88 -2.26
C MET A 97 -18.68 5.37 -2.11
N VAL A 98 -19.78 4.85 -2.66
CA VAL A 98 -20.09 3.41 -2.62
C VAL A 98 -19.02 2.61 -3.34
N THR A 99 -18.57 3.05 -4.50
CA THR A 99 -17.50 2.37 -5.25
C THR A 99 -16.14 2.49 -4.56
N ALA A 100 -15.86 3.58 -3.86
CA ALA A 100 -14.65 3.72 -3.04
C ALA A 100 -14.64 2.72 -1.88
N LEU A 101 -15.77 2.56 -1.18
CA LEU A 101 -15.95 1.55 -0.13
C LEU A 101 -15.81 0.13 -0.70
N ALA A 102 -16.56 -0.21 -1.74
CA ALA A 102 -16.54 -1.55 -2.35
C ALA A 102 -15.14 -1.92 -2.86
N GLY A 103 -14.47 -1.00 -3.54
CA GLY A 103 -13.10 -1.19 -4.00
C GLY A 103 -12.11 -1.35 -2.86
N GLY A 104 -12.25 -0.54 -1.80
CA GLY A 104 -11.46 -0.65 -0.58
C GLY A 104 -11.60 -2.01 0.11
N VAL A 105 -12.81 -2.54 0.18
CA VAL A 105 -13.09 -3.91 0.68
C VAL A 105 -12.42 -4.95 -0.22
N GLY A 106 -12.51 -4.82 -1.54
CA GLY A 106 -11.81 -5.70 -2.48
C GLY A 106 -10.30 -5.71 -2.28
N ILE A 107 -9.68 -4.53 -2.11
CA ILE A 107 -8.25 -4.39 -1.85
C ILE A 107 -7.88 -5.02 -0.50
N SER A 108 -8.70 -4.83 0.54
CA SER A 108 -8.46 -5.36 1.88
C SER A 108 -8.36 -6.89 1.89
N PHE A 109 -9.10 -7.57 1.03
CA PHE A 109 -9.00 -9.03 0.88
C PHE A 109 -7.76 -9.42 0.07
N ALA A 110 -7.50 -8.72 -1.04
CA ALA A 110 -6.43 -9.07 -1.95
C ALA A 110 -5.03 -8.99 -1.29
N GLY A 111 -4.76 -7.98 -0.46
CA GLY A 111 -3.46 -7.77 0.18
C GLY A 111 -2.95 -8.99 0.98
N PRO A 112 -3.65 -9.44 2.02
CA PRO A 112 -3.27 -10.62 2.79
C PRO A 112 -3.27 -11.91 1.96
N LEU A 113 -4.22 -12.06 1.02
CA LEU A 113 -4.31 -13.24 0.16
C LEU A 113 -3.15 -13.32 -0.84
N LEU A 114 -2.61 -12.20 -1.33
CA LEU A 114 -1.41 -12.19 -2.16
C LEU A 114 -0.17 -12.64 -1.37
N SER A 115 -0.08 -12.32 -0.09
CA SER A 115 0.97 -12.85 0.80
C SER A 115 0.86 -14.39 0.93
N SER A 116 -0.36 -14.93 1.10
CA SER A 116 -0.62 -16.36 1.07
C SER A 116 -0.27 -16.98 -0.28
N PHE A 117 -0.60 -16.30 -1.38
CA PHE A 117 -0.32 -16.76 -2.74
C PHE A 117 1.19 -16.85 -3.00
N ILE A 118 1.94 -15.84 -2.60
CA ILE A 118 3.41 -15.84 -2.71
C ILE A 118 3.98 -17.00 -1.90
N LYS A 119 3.54 -17.19 -0.67
CA LYS A 119 4.00 -18.30 0.18
C LYS A 119 3.69 -19.66 -0.43
N LYS A 120 2.51 -19.83 -1.03
CA LYS A 120 2.05 -21.10 -1.65
C LYS A 120 2.85 -21.45 -2.91
N TYR A 121 3.02 -20.50 -3.83
CA TYR A 121 3.57 -20.77 -5.16
C TYR A 121 5.06 -20.44 -5.30
N PHE A 122 5.61 -19.65 -4.38
CA PHE A 122 7.00 -19.18 -4.37
C PHE A 122 7.67 -19.28 -2.99
N PRO A 123 7.57 -20.43 -2.27
CA PRO A 123 8.01 -20.53 -0.88
C PRO A 123 9.49 -20.19 -0.66
N ALA A 124 10.34 -20.49 -1.65
CA ALA A 124 11.79 -20.22 -1.58
C ALA A 124 12.21 -18.90 -2.26
N ARG A 125 11.27 -18.04 -2.66
CA ARG A 125 11.56 -16.81 -3.43
C ARG A 125 10.94 -15.58 -2.78
N PRO A 126 11.48 -15.08 -1.66
CA PRO A 126 10.96 -13.89 -0.99
C PRO A 126 10.96 -12.64 -1.87
N GLY A 127 11.83 -12.60 -2.91
CA GLY A 127 11.84 -11.53 -3.91
C GLY A 127 10.53 -11.35 -4.69
N MET A 128 9.63 -12.35 -4.67
CA MET A 128 8.30 -12.21 -5.28
C MET A 128 7.43 -11.17 -4.55
N VAL A 129 7.69 -10.91 -3.29
CA VAL A 129 7.04 -9.82 -2.53
C VAL A 129 7.40 -8.45 -3.11
N SER A 130 8.65 -8.28 -3.55
CA SER A 130 9.05 -7.01 -4.19
C SER A 130 8.44 -6.85 -5.57
N ILE A 131 8.29 -7.95 -6.36
CA ILE A 131 7.52 -7.90 -7.60
C ILE A 131 6.08 -7.46 -7.31
N TYR A 132 5.46 -7.99 -6.26
CA TYR A 132 4.15 -7.57 -5.79
C TYR A 132 4.12 -6.06 -5.45
N SER A 133 5.04 -5.61 -4.60
CA SER A 133 5.14 -4.20 -4.17
C SER A 133 5.37 -3.25 -5.34
N VAL A 134 6.33 -3.57 -6.21
CA VAL A 134 6.65 -2.75 -7.40
C VAL A 134 5.49 -2.72 -8.39
N SER A 135 4.84 -3.84 -8.66
CA SER A 135 3.66 -3.87 -9.53
C SER A 135 2.55 -2.99 -9.01
N MET A 136 2.33 -2.97 -7.70
CA MET A 136 1.36 -2.10 -7.04
C MET A 136 1.75 -0.62 -7.19
N THR A 137 3.04 -0.28 -7.03
CA THR A 137 3.54 1.09 -7.23
C THR A 137 3.43 1.53 -8.68
N ILE A 138 3.72 0.64 -9.65
CA ILE A 138 3.52 0.91 -11.08
C ILE A 138 2.04 1.19 -11.37
N GLY A 139 1.13 0.39 -10.83
CA GLY A 139 -0.31 0.63 -10.95
C GLY A 139 -0.73 2.01 -10.42
N ALA A 140 -0.19 2.40 -9.26
CA ALA A 140 -0.41 3.72 -8.67
C ALA A 140 0.13 4.85 -9.57
N ALA A 141 1.36 4.72 -10.06
CA ALA A 141 2.03 5.73 -10.89
C ALA A 141 1.31 5.90 -12.24
N LEU A 142 0.93 4.80 -12.89
CA LEU A 142 0.15 4.85 -14.14
C LEU A 142 -1.19 5.56 -13.92
N ALA A 143 -1.91 5.22 -12.85
CA ALA A 143 -3.20 5.85 -12.58
C ALA A 143 -3.04 7.33 -12.23
N SER A 144 -2.08 7.72 -11.41
CA SER A 144 -1.83 9.13 -11.09
C SER A 144 -1.42 9.95 -12.31
N GLY A 145 -0.55 9.39 -13.16
CA GLY A 145 0.02 10.11 -14.31
C GLY A 145 -0.89 10.16 -15.53
N LEU A 146 -1.68 9.10 -15.78
CA LEU A 146 -2.48 9.00 -17.01
C LEU A 146 -3.94 9.43 -16.83
N THR A 147 -4.47 9.53 -15.60
CA THR A 147 -5.89 9.88 -15.41
C THR A 147 -6.22 11.25 -15.96
N LEU A 148 -5.40 12.27 -15.70
CA LEU A 148 -5.63 13.62 -16.25
C LEU A 148 -5.51 13.69 -17.77
N PRO A 149 -4.49 13.13 -18.44
CA PRO A 149 -4.45 12.99 -19.89
C PRO A 149 -5.69 12.29 -20.48
N ILE A 150 -6.15 11.19 -19.87
CA ILE A 150 -7.37 10.49 -20.32
C ILE A 150 -8.59 11.39 -20.19
N TYR A 151 -8.70 12.14 -19.09
CA TYR A 151 -9.78 13.08 -18.86
C TYR A 151 -9.82 14.18 -19.92
N THR A 152 -8.69 14.79 -20.25
CA THR A 152 -8.62 15.83 -21.30
C THR A 152 -8.93 15.27 -22.70
N GLN A 153 -8.43 14.08 -23.02
CA GLN A 153 -8.69 13.43 -24.32
C GLN A 153 -10.14 12.92 -24.45
N SER A 154 -10.79 12.56 -23.35
CA SER A 154 -12.18 12.11 -23.33
C SER A 154 -13.21 13.27 -23.31
N GLN A 155 -12.81 14.48 -23.71
CA GLN A 155 -13.66 15.67 -23.70
C GLN A 155 -14.24 15.96 -22.30
N HIS A 156 -13.42 15.81 -21.26
CA HIS A 156 -13.80 16.04 -19.86
C HIS A 156 -14.91 15.08 -19.36
N ASN A 157 -14.91 13.85 -19.89
CA ASN A 157 -15.85 12.81 -19.45
C ASN A 157 -15.33 12.10 -18.20
N LEU A 158 -15.73 12.57 -17.01
CA LEU A 158 -15.30 12.05 -15.72
C LEU A 158 -15.66 10.56 -15.50
N PRO A 159 -16.92 10.08 -15.79
CA PRO A 159 -17.27 8.68 -15.69
C PRO A 159 -16.38 7.77 -16.55
N LEU A 160 -16.20 8.11 -17.82
CA LEU A 160 -15.35 7.33 -18.73
C LEU A 160 -13.91 7.28 -18.22
N THR A 161 -13.36 8.41 -17.79
CA THR A 161 -11.99 8.52 -17.27
C THR A 161 -11.75 7.61 -16.08
N LEU A 162 -12.64 7.63 -15.10
CA LEU A 162 -12.48 6.82 -13.89
C LEU A 162 -12.73 5.33 -14.15
N SER A 163 -13.66 4.98 -15.03
CA SER A 163 -13.96 3.58 -15.37
C SER A 163 -12.91 2.93 -16.26
N THR A 164 -12.11 3.69 -17.01
CA THR A 164 -10.99 3.15 -17.82
C THR A 164 -10.03 2.29 -17.00
N TRP A 165 -9.87 2.59 -15.72
CA TRP A 165 -9.04 1.83 -14.80
C TRP A 165 -9.62 0.45 -14.44
N ALA A 166 -10.81 0.09 -14.91
CA ALA A 166 -11.32 -1.28 -14.84
C ALA A 166 -10.67 -2.20 -15.90
N LEU A 167 -10.11 -1.66 -16.99
CA LEU A 167 -9.50 -2.48 -18.06
C LEU A 167 -8.36 -3.38 -17.57
N PRO A 168 -7.38 -2.90 -16.81
CA PRO A 168 -6.38 -3.79 -16.19
C PRO A 168 -7.02 -4.86 -15.28
N GLY A 169 -8.14 -4.52 -14.61
CA GLY A 169 -8.91 -5.45 -13.79
C GLY A 169 -9.53 -6.58 -14.60
N VAL A 170 -10.12 -6.27 -15.76
CA VAL A 170 -10.63 -7.27 -16.68
C VAL A 170 -9.51 -8.19 -17.17
N ALA A 171 -8.36 -7.63 -17.55
CA ALA A 171 -7.19 -8.43 -17.94
C ALA A 171 -6.73 -9.37 -16.82
N ALA A 172 -6.70 -8.88 -15.57
CA ALA A 172 -6.40 -9.70 -14.41
C ALA A 172 -7.41 -10.83 -14.24
N LEU A 173 -8.71 -10.55 -14.32
CA LEU A 173 -9.77 -11.56 -14.19
C LEU A 173 -9.65 -12.65 -15.26
N VAL A 174 -9.35 -12.29 -16.50
CA VAL A 174 -9.13 -13.28 -17.59
C VAL A 174 -7.99 -14.26 -17.23
N VAL A 175 -6.86 -13.74 -16.75
CA VAL A 175 -5.73 -14.61 -16.34
C VAL A 175 -6.10 -15.44 -15.10
N TRP A 176 -6.83 -14.86 -14.14
CA TRP A 176 -7.22 -15.54 -12.92
C TRP A 176 -8.30 -16.62 -13.13
N THR A 177 -9.10 -16.58 -14.23
CA THR A 177 -10.02 -17.70 -14.57
C THR A 177 -9.26 -19.01 -14.78
N ALA A 178 -8.03 -18.95 -15.34
CA ALA A 178 -7.19 -20.12 -15.48
C ALA A 178 -6.76 -20.74 -14.13
N MET A 179 -6.67 -19.91 -13.08
CA MET A 179 -6.34 -20.35 -11.72
C MET A 179 -7.50 -21.10 -11.04
N LEU A 180 -8.76 -20.79 -11.40
CA LEU A 180 -9.96 -21.42 -10.84
C LEU A 180 -10.12 -22.87 -11.23
N ARG A 181 -9.47 -23.31 -12.32
CA ARG A 181 -9.51 -24.68 -12.82
C ARG A 181 -8.70 -25.67 -11.99
N ASN A 182 -7.79 -25.18 -11.12
CA ASN A 182 -7.06 -26.04 -10.21
C ASN A 182 -8.00 -26.59 -9.12
N LYS A 183 -7.98 -27.93 -8.95
CA LYS A 183 -8.82 -28.65 -7.99
C LYS A 183 -8.75 -28.00 -6.60
N ARG A 184 -9.91 -27.93 -5.95
CA ARG A 184 -10.10 -27.55 -4.54
C ARG A 184 -9.08 -28.26 -3.66
N THR A 185 -8.06 -27.56 -3.23
CA THR A 185 -7.44 -27.81 -1.93
C THR A 185 -8.18 -26.88 -0.96
N ALA A 186 -9.45 -27.21 -0.69
CA ALA A 186 -10.06 -26.73 0.53
C ALA A 186 -9.13 -27.20 1.65
N ALA A 187 -8.68 -26.34 2.50
CA ALA A 187 -7.94 -26.73 3.68
C ALA A 187 -8.81 -27.73 4.44
N ASN A 188 -8.46 -29.02 4.39
CA ASN A 188 -9.02 -30.05 5.25
C ASN A 188 -8.49 -29.79 6.66
N GLY A 189 -9.08 -28.86 7.35
CA GLY A 189 -8.72 -28.53 8.70
C GLY A 189 -9.77 -27.64 9.33
N SER A 190 -10.57 -28.22 10.23
CA SER A 190 -11.59 -27.56 11.03
C SER A 190 -11.03 -26.54 12.03
N ASN A 191 -9.76 -26.21 12.00
CA ASN A 191 -9.18 -25.17 12.83
C ASN A 191 -9.37 -23.81 12.15
N ARG A 192 -10.34 -23.04 12.60
CA ARG A 192 -10.47 -21.61 12.26
C ARG A 192 -9.16 -20.92 12.65
N LEU A 193 -8.31 -20.61 11.67
CA LEU A 193 -7.11 -19.81 11.91
C LEU A 193 -7.55 -18.44 12.43
N LYS A 194 -7.41 -18.25 13.74
CA LYS A 194 -7.64 -16.96 14.40
C LYS A 194 -6.48 -16.03 14.08
N LEU A 195 -6.75 -14.73 14.05
CA LEU A 195 -5.68 -13.74 14.01
C LEU A 195 -4.73 -13.95 15.20
N PRO A 196 -3.42 -13.86 15.00
CA PRO A 196 -2.42 -14.22 16.01
C PRO A 196 -2.21 -13.12 17.07
N PHE A 197 -3.28 -12.62 17.69
CA PHE A 197 -3.20 -11.57 18.73
C PHE A 197 -2.36 -11.97 19.96
N GLY A 198 -2.24 -13.26 20.25
CA GLY A 198 -1.37 -13.76 21.33
C GLY A 198 0.10 -13.92 20.93
N ASN A 199 0.46 -13.69 19.66
CA ASN A 199 1.83 -13.89 19.19
C ASN A 199 2.61 -12.57 19.20
N LYS A 200 3.64 -12.48 20.04
CA LYS A 200 4.48 -11.30 20.20
C LYS A 200 5.08 -10.79 18.86
N LYS A 201 5.54 -11.72 18.01
CA LYS A 201 6.10 -11.33 16.69
C LYS A 201 5.05 -10.75 15.76
N ALA A 202 3.85 -11.34 15.71
CA ALA A 202 2.76 -10.82 14.91
C ALA A 202 2.35 -9.42 15.37
N ILE A 203 2.31 -9.16 16.68
CA ILE A 203 2.08 -7.83 17.24
C ILE A 203 3.19 -6.86 16.82
N GLN A 204 4.47 -7.27 16.94
CA GLN A 204 5.59 -6.44 16.50
C GLN A 204 5.52 -6.10 15.00
N PHE A 205 5.13 -7.05 14.14
CA PHE A 205 4.94 -6.80 12.71
C PHE A 205 3.79 -5.82 12.46
N THR A 206 2.70 -5.94 13.22
CA THR A 206 1.55 -5.04 13.14
C THR A 206 1.93 -3.63 13.55
N LEU A 207 2.64 -3.45 14.66
CA LEU A 207 3.10 -2.13 15.13
C LEU A 207 4.10 -1.51 14.14
N PHE A 208 5.07 -2.30 13.66
CA PHE A 208 6.01 -1.84 12.64
C PHE A 208 5.28 -1.38 11.39
N PHE A 209 4.37 -2.21 10.85
CA PHE A 209 3.60 -1.86 9.65
C PHE A 209 2.71 -0.63 9.90
N GLY A 210 2.18 -0.47 11.11
CA GLY A 210 1.38 0.68 11.52
C GLY A 210 2.16 1.98 11.50
N PHE A 211 3.33 2.02 12.14
CA PHE A 211 4.19 3.21 12.12
C PHE A 211 4.69 3.53 10.71
N MET A 212 5.10 2.51 9.95
CA MET A 212 5.50 2.65 8.55
C MET A 212 4.38 3.23 7.68
N ALA A 213 3.17 2.70 7.78
CA ALA A 213 2.02 3.20 7.03
C ALA A 213 1.63 4.62 7.45
N SER A 214 1.67 4.93 8.77
CA SER A 214 1.43 6.28 9.28
C SER A 214 2.42 7.28 8.69
N MET A 215 3.70 6.93 8.64
CA MET A 215 4.74 7.77 8.03
C MET A 215 4.52 7.95 6.53
N PHE A 216 4.26 6.85 5.80
CA PHE A 216 4.03 6.91 4.36
C PHE A 216 2.86 7.83 3.99
N TYR A 217 1.70 7.67 4.66
CA TYR A 217 0.52 8.50 4.39
C TYR A 217 0.70 9.93 4.89
N ALA A 218 1.37 10.14 6.04
CA ALA A 218 1.70 11.48 6.53
C ALA A 218 2.62 12.21 5.55
N LEU A 219 3.71 11.59 5.10
CA LEU A 219 4.62 12.18 4.11
C LEU A 219 3.89 12.49 2.80
N THR A 220 3.07 11.56 2.31
CA THR A 220 2.29 11.76 1.09
C THR A 220 1.35 12.97 1.18
N ALA A 221 0.76 13.20 2.35
CA ALA A 221 -0.16 14.31 2.57
C ALA A 221 0.58 15.65 2.82
N TRP A 222 1.71 15.62 3.52
CA TRP A 222 2.33 16.83 4.08
C TRP A 222 3.59 17.31 3.37
N ILE A 223 4.24 16.53 2.49
CA ILE A 223 5.44 16.97 1.74
C ILE A 223 5.16 18.27 0.95
N SER A 224 4.05 18.33 0.20
CA SER A 224 3.72 19.52 -0.58
C SER A 224 3.35 20.73 0.29
N PRO A 225 2.51 20.64 1.33
CA PRO A 225 2.28 21.73 2.27
C PRO A 225 3.56 22.24 2.96
N ILE A 226 4.44 21.34 3.39
CA ILE A 226 5.74 21.71 3.98
C ILE A 226 6.60 22.48 2.96
N ALA A 227 6.67 22.01 1.70
CA ALA A 227 7.42 22.68 0.65
C ALA A 227 6.88 24.10 0.40
N LEU A 228 5.57 24.28 0.33
CA LEU A 228 4.94 25.60 0.18
C LEU A 228 5.30 26.52 1.36
N SER A 229 5.34 26.02 2.60
CA SER A 229 5.72 26.80 3.77
C SER A 229 7.18 27.23 3.78
N PHE A 230 8.04 26.50 3.07
CA PHE A 230 9.47 26.82 2.87
C PHE A 230 9.70 27.79 1.69
N GLY A 231 8.61 28.28 1.06
CA GLY A 231 8.69 29.25 -0.03
C GLY A 231 8.85 28.66 -1.43
N TYR A 232 8.72 27.34 -1.57
CA TYR A 232 8.69 26.70 -2.90
C TYR A 232 7.39 27.03 -3.63
N SER A 233 7.46 27.14 -4.95
CA SER A 233 6.26 27.31 -5.80
C SER A 233 5.36 26.07 -5.77
N PRO A 234 4.06 26.17 -6.12
CA PRO A 234 3.17 25.02 -6.21
C PRO A 234 3.68 23.90 -7.14
N GLN A 235 4.36 24.27 -8.23
CA GLN A 235 4.98 23.32 -9.15
C GLN A 235 6.14 22.55 -8.49
N GLU A 236 7.04 23.25 -7.81
CA GLU A 236 8.14 22.63 -7.08
C GLU A 236 7.66 21.74 -5.97
N ALA A 237 6.63 22.17 -5.21
CA ALA A 237 6.01 21.37 -4.17
C ALA A 237 5.42 20.04 -4.72
N ALA A 238 4.76 20.09 -5.87
CA ALA A 238 4.27 18.91 -6.56
C ALA A 238 5.42 18.02 -7.06
N MET A 239 6.52 18.61 -7.55
CA MET A 239 7.72 17.87 -7.95
C MET A 239 8.40 17.16 -6.78
N MET A 240 8.41 17.75 -5.58
CA MET A 240 8.92 17.09 -4.36
C MET A 240 8.13 15.81 -4.05
N LEU A 241 6.79 15.87 -4.07
CA LEU A 241 5.95 14.67 -3.88
C LEU A 241 6.16 13.62 -4.98
N THR A 242 6.34 14.07 -6.21
CA THR A 242 6.65 13.18 -7.35
C THR A 242 8.00 12.50 -7.15
N ALA A 243 9.04 13.23 -6.77
CA ALA A 243 10.37 12.70 -6.48
C ALA A 243 10.33 11.66 -5.35
N PHE A 244 9.62 11.96 -4.25
CA PHE A 244 9.35 11.01 -3.16
C PHE A 244 8.75 9.69 -3.66
N THR A 245 7.76 9.78 -4.56
CA THR A 245 7.07 8.58 -5.06
C THR A 245 7.90 7.80 -6.07
N LEU A 246 8.58 8.47 -6.99
CA LEU A 246 9.34 7.82 -8.05
C LEU A 246 10.57 7.08 -7.54
N ILE A 247 11.30 7.65 -6.56
CA ILE A 247 12.51 7.00 -6.01
C ILE A 247 12.19 5.67 -5.30
N GLN A 248 10.97 5.47 -4.84
CA GLN A 248 10.54 4.22 -4.20
C GLN A 248 10.57 3.04 -5.16
N ILE A 249 10.35 3.26 -6.47
CA ILE A 249 10.30 2.18 -7.47
C ILE A 249 11.65 1.44 -7.55
N PRO A 250 12.78 2.09 -7.90
CA PRO A 250 14.06 1.40 -7.98
C PRO A 250 14.50 0.84 -6.63
N VAL A 251 14.23 1.53 -5.52
CA VAL A 251 14.57 1.04 -4.18
C VAL A 251 13.83 -0.26 -3.88
N SER A 252 12.52 -0.33 -4.10
CA SER A 252 11.73 -1.55 -3.91
C SER A 252 12.23 -2.73 -4.74
N LEU A 253 12.74 -2.48 -5.95
CA LEU A 253 13.35 -3.51 -6.81
C LEU A 253 14.68 -4.01 -6.27
N LEU A 254 15.47 -3.17 -5.61
CA LEU A 254 16.78 -3.53 -5.06
C LEU A 254 16.68 -4.35 -3.77
N ILE A 255 15.61 -4.19 -2.99
CA ILE A 255 15.44 -4.84 -1.68
C ILE A 255 15.65 -6.36 -1.70
N PRO A 256 15.11 -7.17 -2.63
CA PRO A 256 15.34 -8.62 -2.64
C PRO A 256 16.80 -8.98 -2.85
N GLY A 257 17.49 -8.22 -3.71
CA GLY A 257 18.93 -8.40 -3.94
C GLY A 257 19.73 -8.13 -2.67
N LEU A 258 19.39 -7.04 -1.96
CA LEU A 258 20.04 -6.68 -0.69
C LEU A 258 19.74 -7.70 0.41
N VAL A 259 18.50 -8.17 0.54
CA VAL A 259 18.10 -9.22 1.50
C VAL A 259 18.91 -10.49 1.23
N ARG A 260 19.03 -10.91 -0.03
CA ARG A 260 19.80 -12.11 -0.40
C ARG A 260 21.31 -11.95 -0.14
N ARG A 261 21.89 -10.78 -0.46
CA ARG A 261 23.32 -10.54 -0.28
C ARG A 261 23.72 -10.39 1.20
N LEU A 262 22.95 -9.64 1.94
CA LEU A 262 23.28 -9.31 3.33
C LEU A 262 22.80 -10.37 4.33
N GLY A 263 21.72 -11.10 4.01
CA GLY A 263 21.10 -12.07 4.92
C GLY A 263 20.59 -11.47 6.24
N ARG A 264 20.58 -10.15 6.36
CA ARG A 264 20.30 -9.39 7.61
C ARG A 264 19.15 -8.42 7.40
N ILE A 265 17.90 -8.92 7.37
CA ILE A 265 16.71 -8.09 7.17
C ILE A 265 16.61 -6.96 8.19
N LYS A 266 16.94 -7.22 9.45
CA LYS A 266 16.92 -6.24 10.54
C LYS A 266 17.82 -5.02 10.21
N LEU A 267 19.00 -5.26 9.62
CA LEU A 267 19.89 -4.18 9.18
C LEU A 267 19.24 -3.32 8.09
N LEU A 268 18.53 -3.95 7.15
CA LEU A 268 17.82 -3.23 6.09
C LEU A 268 16.65 -2.43 6.63
N LEU A 269 15.86 -3.00 7.55
CA LEU A 269 14.76 -2.29 8.23
C LEU A 269 15.26 -1.03 8.92
N VAL A 270 16.28 -1.17 9.79
CA VAL A 270 16.84 -0.05 10.53
C VAL A 270 17.54 0.94 9.59
N GLY A 271 18.24 0.46 8.55
CA GLY A 271 18.89 1.31 7.55
C GLY A 271 17.90 2.18 6.77
N CYS A 272 16.78 1.61 6.34
CA CYS A 272 15.72 2.37 5.67
C CYS A 272 15.07 3.40 6.60
N SER A 273 14.81 3.05 7.87
CA SER A 273 14.29 4.00 8.87
C SER A 273 15.31 5.09 9.20
N MET A 274 16.60 4.78 9.17
CA MET A 274 17.65 5.78 9.33
C MET A 274 17.65 6.79 8.16
N MET A 275 17.38 6.35 6.92
CA MET A 275 17.19 7.27 5.80
C MET A 275 16.02 8.23 6.03
N GLU A 276 14.88 7.72 6.55
CA GLU A 276 13.75 8.58 6.92
C GLU A 276 14.12 9.55 8.06
N LEU A 277 14.83 9.07 9.08
CA LEU A 277 15.27 9.90 10.20
C LEU A 277 16.19 11.05 9.75
N ILE A 278 17.16 10.74 8.90
CA ILE A 278 18.08 11.74 8.33
C ILE A 278 17.28 12.71 7.44
N GLY A 279 16.39 12.21 6.58
CA GLY A 279 15.58 13.04 5.71
C GLY A 279 14.71 14.03 6.50
N LEU A 280 14.02 13.57 7.58
CA LEU A 280 13.24 14.45 8.46
C LEU A 280 14.15 15.45 9.20
N GLY A 281 15.31 15.00 9.66
CA GLY A 281 16.30 15.88 10.29
C GLY A 281 16.75 17.01 9.36
N LEU A 282 17.00 16.71 8.09
CA LEU A 282 17.36 17.72 7.10
C LEU A 282 16.24 18.76 6.88
N LEU A 283 14.97 18.38 6.99
CA LEU A 283 13.85 19.33 6.86
C LEU A 283 13.79 20.36 7.99
N LEU A 284 14.47 20.12 9.12
CA LEU A 284 14.57 21.08 10.23
C LEU A 284 15.72 22.08 10.05
N TRP A 285 16.55 21.93 9.03
CA TRP A 285 17.69 22.80 8.72
C TRP A 285 17.46 23.57 7.43
N PRO A 286 18.08 24.75 7.26
CA PRO A 286 17.94 25.56 6.05
C PRO A 286 18.73 24.97 4.87
N VAL A 287 18.40 23.76 4.45
CA VAL A 287 19.00 23.06 3.31
C VAL A 287 17.95 22.85 2.22
N PRO A 288 18.37 22.68 0.94
CA PRO A 288 17.41 22.35 -0.11
C PRO A 288 16.57 21.12 0.24
N MET A 289 15.28 21.17 -0.02
CA MET A 289 14.33 20.12 0.39
C MET A 289 14.50 18.82 -0.40
N LEU A 290 14.96 18.87 -1.66
CA LEU A 290 15.02 17.69 -2.54
C LEU A 290 15.86 16.53 -1.97
N PRO A 291 17.08 16.73 -1.43
CA PRO A 291 17.84 15.64 -0.79
C PRO A 291 17.09 14.98 0.36
N ALA A 292 16.42 15.77 1.20
CA ALA A 292 15.60 15.27 2.30
C ALA A 292 14.48 14.37 1.78
N VAL A 293 13.74 14.83 0.78
CA VAL A 293 12.63 14.12 0.15
C VAL A 293 13.10 12.81 -0.51
N LEU A 294 14.25 12.81 -1.17
CA LEU A 294 14.83 11.59 -1.75
C LEU A 294 15.18 10.56 -0.67
N LEU A 295 15.80 10.99 0.43
CA LEU A 295 16.09 10.10 1.57
C LEU A 295 14.82 9.50 2.19
N LEU A 296 13.78 10.32 2.37
CA LEU A 296 12.47 9.87 2.83
C LEU A 296 11.87 8.82 1.88
N GLY A 297 11.95 9.07 0.57
CA GLY A 297 11.47 8.13 -0.44
C GLY A 297 12.28 6.83 -0.51
N ILE A 298 13.60 6.88 -0.29
CA ILE A 298 14.45 5.68 -0.19
C ILE A 298 14.05 4.85 1.03
N GLY A 299 13.85 5.49 2.18
CA GLY A 299 13.37 4.83 3.39
C GLY A 299 12.03 4.14 3.17
N ALA A 300 11.02 4.89 2.76
CA ALA A 300 9.67 4.37 2.51
C ALA A 300 9.63 3.26 1.45
N GLY A 301 10.40 3.44 0.34
CA GLY A 301 10.50 2.47 -0.74
C GLY A 301 11.12 1.14 -0.33
N GLY A 302 12.00 1.15 0.68
CA GLY A 302 12.59 -0.07 1.25
C GLY A 302 11.71 -0.71 2.33
N LEU A 303 11.12 0.09 3.22
CA LEU A 303 10.34 -0.39 4.36
C LEU A 303 9.07 -1.14 3.92
N PHE A 304 8.38 -0.67 2.90
CA PHE A 304 7.12 -1.27 2.46
C PHE A 304 7.27 -2.72 1.99
N PRO A 305 8.17 -3.06 1.02
CA PRO A 305 8.37 -4.45 0.63
C PRO A 305 8.94 -5.31 1.78
N LEU A 306 9.82 -4.76 2.62
CA LEU A 306 10.32 -5.46 3.81
C LEU A 306 9.16 -5.81 4.76
N GLY A 307 8.24 -4.88 5.01
CA GLY A 307 7.07 -5.11 5.85
C GLY A 307 6.17 -6.22 5.33
N LEU A 308 5.96 -6.28 4.02
CA LEU A 308 5.19 -7.34 3.37
C LEU A 308 5.94 -8.69 3.38
N MET A 309 7.28 -8.68 3.38
CA MET A 309 8.09 -9.90 3.42
C MET A 309 8.05 -10.59 4.79
N LEU A 310 7.95 -9.84 5.89
CA LEU A 310 8.03 -10.38 7.25
C LEU A 310 7.02 -11.52 7.51
N PRO A 311 5.71 -11.37 7.25
CA PRO A 311 4.75 -12.46 7.42
C PRO A 311 5.05 -13.68 6.52
N VAL A 312 5.48 -13.43 5.28
CA VAL A 312 5.78 -14.50 4.31
C VAL A 312 7.00 -15.32 4.75
N MET A 313 8.00 -14.68 5.35
CA MET A 313 9.25 -15.33 5.72
C MET A 313 9.19 -16.06 7.07
N GLU A 314 8.49 -15.51 8.05
CA GLU A 314 8.43 -16.04 9.41
C GLU A 314 7.40 -17.16 9.61
N THR A 315 6.43 -17.29 8.72
CA THR A 315 5.35 -18.30 8.80
C THR A 315 5.70 -19.59 8.07
N ARG A 316 5.04 -20.69 8.45
CA ARG A 316 5.30 -22.02 7.89
C ARG A 316 4.34 -22.41 6.76
N SER A 317 3.10 -21.93 6.80
CA SER A 317 2.07 -22.24 5.82
C SER A 317 1.54 -20.99 5.10
N PRO A 318 0.92 -21.16 3.91
CA PRO A 318 0.27 -20.06 3.21
C PRO A 318 -0.85 -19.42 4.02
N GLU A 319 -1.62 -20.23 4.76
CA GLU A 319 -2.73 -19.80 5.60
C GLU A 319 -2.23 -18.94 6.78
N GLU A 320 -1.14 -19.38 7.40
CA GLU A 320 -0.48 -18.63 8.49
C GLU A 320 0.07 -17.30 7.95
N ALA A 321 0.71 -17.29 6.78
CA ALA A 321 1.20 -16.07 6.16
C ALA A 321 0.07 -15.07 5.88
N GLY A 322 -1.08 -15.55 5.42
CA GLY A 322 -2.26 -14.72 5.20
C GLY A 322 -2.84 -14.14 6.47
N THR A 323 -2.93 -14.91 7.56
CA THR A 323 -3.47 -14.41 8.85
C THR A 323 -2.53 -13.39 9.49
N TRP A 324 -1.20 -13.61 9.43
CA TRP A 324 -0.22 -12.65 9.92
C TRP A 324 -0.22 -11.36 9.08
N ALA A 325 -0.29 -11.48 7.76
CA ALA A 325 -0.42 -10.34 6.87
C ALA A 325 -1.74 -9.58 7.10
N ALA A 326 -2.86 -10.29 7.31
CA ALA A 326 -4.15 -9.68 7.63
C ALA A 326 -4.11 -8.88 8.93
N MET A 327 -3.49 -9.43 9.99
CA MET A 327 -3.33 -8.72 11.26
C MET A 327 -2.42 -7.49 11.10
N SER A 328 -1.29 -7.64 10.40
CA SER A 328 -0.35 -6.53 10.15
C SER A 328 -1.01 -5.42 9.34
N GLN A 329 -1.77 -5.77 8.30
CA GLN A 329 -2.46 -4.79 7.46
C GLN A 329 -3.67 -4.17 8.15
N MET A 330 -4.39 -4.91 8.99
CA MET A 330 -5.47 -4.38 9.81
C MET A 330 -4.97 -3.23 10.71
N GLY A 331 -3.99 -3.50 11.56
CA GLY A 331 -3.39 -2.49 12.42
C GLY A 331 -2.67 -1.41 11.61
N GLY A 332 -1.94 -1.83 10.57
CA GLY A 332 -1.16 -0.95 9.73
C GLY A 332 -1.97 0.10 9.00
N TYR A 333 -2.97 -0.28 8.27
CA TYR A 333 -3.77 0.69 7.52
C TYR A 333 -4.72 1.50 8.41
N THR A 334 -5.15 0.94 9.54
CA THR A 334 -5.90 1.71 10.55
C THR A 334 -5.04 2.82 11.13
N MET A 335 -3.82 2.51 11.57
CA MET A 335 -2.86 3.52 12.03
C MET A 335 -2.43 4.46 10.90
N GLY A 336 -2.24 3.91 9.69
CA GLY A 336 -1.88 4.67 8.49
C GLY A 336 -2.89 5.75 8.14
N ALA A 337 -4.19 5.45 8.24
CA ALA A 337 -5.25 6.42 8.01
C ALA A 337 -5.26 7.55 9.07
N LEU A 338 -4.82 7.27 10.30
CA LEU A 338 -4.72 8.24 11.37
C LEU A 338 -3.45 9.11 11.29
N GLY A 339 -2.40 8.64 10.61
CA GLY A 339 -1.11 9.34 10.52
C GLY A 339 -1.22 10.79 10.04
N PRO A 340 -1.78 11.05 8.85
CA PRO A 340 -1.95 12.41 8.34
C PRO A 340 -2.78 13.31 9.26
N LEU A 341 -3.82 12.76 9.88
CA LEU A 341 -4.70 13.48 10.81
C LEU A 341 -3.95 13.90 12.07
N PHE A 342 -3.14 13.00 12.61
CA PHE A 342 -2.32 13.27 13.79
C PHE A 342 -1.30 14.39 13.51
N ILE A 343 -0.64 14.35 12.37
CA ILE A 343 0.31 15.38 11.97
C ILE A 343 -0.39 16.72 11.71
N GLY A 344 -1.58 16.72 11.09
CA GLY A 344 -2.40 17.91 10.91
C GLY A 344 -2.85 18.53 12.23
N TRP A 345 -3.29 17.70 13.17
CA TRP A 345 -3.66 18.15 14.51
C TRP A 345 -2.50 18.82 15.25
N ILE A 346 -1.28 18.29 15.15
CA ILE A 346 -0.09 18.91 15.72
C ILE A 346 0.20 20.26 15.05
N TYR A 347 0.03 20.35 13.73
CA TYR A 347 0.17 21.61 13.01
C TYR A 347 -0.84 22.66 13.49
N ASP A 348 -2.12 22.27 13.63
CA ASP A 348 -3.18 23.18 14.09
C ASP A 348 -2.92 23.72 15.51
N LEU A 349 -2.33 22.88 16.39
CA LEU A 349 -1.98 23.28 17.76
C LEU A 349 -0.74 24.18 17.82
N SER A 350 0.25 23.96 16.95
CA SER A 350 1.56 24.63 17.02
C SER A 350 1.69 25.84 16.09
N GLY A 351 0.91 25.87 15.01
CA GLY A 351 0.97 26.89 13.96
C GLY A 351 2.20 26.80 13.03
N HIS A 352 3.06 25.77 13.19
CA HIS A 352 4.28 25.65 12.38
C HIS A 352 4.66 24.19 12.10
N TYR A 353 5.23 23.92 10.91
CA TYR A 353 5.59 22.58 10.47
C TYR A 353 6.74 21.93 11.23
N ASN A 354 7.59 22.70 11.93
CA ASN A 354 8.69 22.13 12.73
C ASN A 354 8.16 21.15 13.79
N ALA A 355 7.03 21.46 14.45
CA ALA A 355 6.40 20.57 15.39
C ALA A 355 5.88 19.28 14.72
N SER A 356 5.28 19.42 13.55
CA SER A 356 4.82 18.29 12.74
C SER A 356 5.98 17.37 12.29
N ILE A 357 7.09 17.98 11.84
CA ILE A 357 8.32 17.23 11.46
C ILE A 357 8.91 16.53 12.69
N THR A 358 8.95 17.22 13.85
CA THR A 358 9.43 16.60 15.10
C THR A 358 8.55 15.43 15.52
N ALA A 359 7.24 15.53 15.37
CA ALA A 359 6.32 14.41 15.64
C ALA A 359 6.57 13.23 14.69
N MET A 360 6.83 13.49 13.41
CA MET A 360 7.23 12.44 12.46
C MET A 360 8.55 11.77 12.87
N LEU A 361 9.55 12.54 13.36
CA LEU A 361 10.80 11.98 13.91
C LEU A 361 10.53 11.02 15.07
N VAL A 362 9.64 11.40 16.00
CA VAL A 362 9.24 10.53 17.11
C VAL A 362 8.61 9.23 16.60
N ILE A 363 7.73 9.30 15.60
CA ILE A 363 7.12 8.10 14.99
C ILE A 363 8.19 7.18 14.39
N VAL A 364 9.19 7.72 13.68
CA VAL A 364 10.30 6.94 13.10
C VAL A 364 11.14 6.31 14.21
N LEU A 365 11.43 7.02 15.29
CA LEU A 365 12.17 6.47 16.44
C LEU A 365 11.41 5.32 17.12
N LEU A 366 10.09 5.46 17.32
CA LEU A 366 9.24 4.38 17.83
C LEU A 366 9.24 3.18 16.90
N MET A 367 9.13 3.42 15.58
CA MET A 367 9.24 2.38 14.55
C MET A 367 10.59 1.64 14.62
N MET A 368 11.70 2.36 14.76
CA MET A 368 13.04 1.75 14.94
C MET A 368 13.12 0.95 16.22
N GLY A 369 12.55 1.41 17.33
CA GLY A 369 12.46 0.67 18.58
C GLY A 369 11.74 -0.67 18.40
N VAL A 370 10.62 -0.68 17.68
CA VAL A 370 9.91 -1.92 17.33
C VAL A 370 10.79 -2.80 16.44
N GLN A 371 11.43 -2.27 15.39
CA GLN A 371 12.31 -3.04 14.50
C GLN A 371 13.48 -3.69 15.27
N LEU A 372 14.09 -2.99 16.21
CA LEU A 372 15.15 -3.51 17.05
C LEU A 372 14.66 -4.64 17.97
N SER A 373 13.42 -4.60 18.42
CA SER A 373 12.81 -5.63 19.26
C SER A 373 12.42 -6.90 18.48
N ILE A 374 12.25 -6.83 17.15
CA ILE A 374 11.88 -7.99 16.32
C ILE A 374 13.02 -9.02 16.31
N SER A 375 12.72 -10.25 16.75
CA SER A 375 13.62 -11.40 16.62
C SER A 375 13.33 -12.12 15.30
N ILE A 376 14.14 -11.85 14.27
CA ILE A 376 14.04 -12.49 12.95
C ILE A 376 15.01 -13.66 12.89
N LYS A 377 14.56 -14.84 12.43
CA LYS A 377 15.43 -15.98 12.18
C LYS A 377 16.44 -15.64 11.09
N SER A 378 17.74 -15.77 11.40
CA SER A 378 18.80 -15.60 10.41
C SER A 378 18.67 -16.63 9.29
N GLN A 379 18.55 -16.18 8.04
CA GLN A 379 18.52 -17.05 6.85
C GLN A 379 19.94 -17.46 6.39
N LYS A 380 20.82 -17.84 7.30
CA LYS A 380 22.03 -18.56 6.91
C LYS A 380 21.65 -20.02 6.62
N GLY A 381 21.32 -20.34 5.37
CA GLY A 381 21.06 -21.74 4.99
C GLY A 381 20.12 -21.99 3.80
N LEU A 382 19.83 -21.00 2.97
CA LEU A 382 19.12 -21.18 1.70
C LEU A 382 20.01 -20.69 0.55
N SER A 383 21.18 -21.30 0.43
CA SER A 383 21.99 -21.26 -0.80
C SER A 383 21.65 -22.43 -1.71
#